data_57e2e4d8ba05cc7e6e6651e4e67fbb64
#
_entry.id   57e2e4d8ba05cc7e6e6651e4e67fbb64
#
_cell.length_a   1.000
_cell.length_b   1.000
_cell.length_c   1.000
_cell.angle_alpha   90.00
_cell.angle_beta   90.00
_cell.angle_gamma   90.00
#
_symmetry.space_group_name_H-M   'P 1'
#
loop_
_entity.id
_entity.type
_entity.pdbx_description
1 polymer ?
#
loop_
_entity_poly.entity_id
_entity_poly.type
_entity_poly.pdbx_seq_one_letter_code
_entity_poly.pdbx_strand_id
1 'polypeptide(L)'
;NPKTPNFLCRNDENLESITRNFNSQLATKSKTALPNGSFAFSHGNQINTVDDRTFGYNVVFNYRNETTFYEEFESNDYLKNIDLSNPEMQAQRTRVGPIGKNNVLWSGLVTGSYKKGKSAYSVTLLNTQGGESTASRRVNKDVEQNQAVLIEDILTYQQRTLSTVMFNGKHKFGFVEVDWGNASSYSRVYDPDFRETKISITDGDTTLSTGTGAGIQRFWRDLTEFNNSSKVDVKMEFSNNFTLKAGAVATLKFRDFETQNFKHRPVNLSEVSIDPDWYLQEENVWQASNDPAASSSGTYTIGNFQPANQYTSRQNLFAGYIAAEQRVFKKLRLIYGVRIEQISMFYTGENNTGSIV
;
A
#
# COMPACT_ATOMS: atom_id res chain seq x y z
N ASN A 1 -12.64 -1.45 22.11
CA ASN A 1 -13.56 -0.51 21.45
C ASN A 1 -13.95 0.57 22.43
N PRO A 2 -13.35 1.77 22.41
CA PRO A 2 -13.87 2.85 23.23
C PRO A 2 -15.26 3.19 22.69
N LYS A 3 -16.29 2.82 23.42
CA LYS A 3 -17.65 3.25 23.13
C LYS A 3 -17.62 4.77 23.05
N THR A 4 -18.31 5.34 22.07
CA THR A 4 -18.52 6.79 21.98
C THR A 4 -18.90 7.28 23.37
N PRO A 5 -18.13 8.18 23.98
CA PRO A 5 -18.47 8.64 25.32
C PRO A 5 -19.87 9.26 25.25
N ASN A 6 -20.80 8.71 26.00
CA ASN A 6 -22.03 9.43 26.27
C ASN A 6 -21.60 10.72 26.93
N PHE A 7 -22.08 11.87 26.47
CA PHE A 7 -21.80 13.21 27.04
C PHE A 7 -22.04 13.30 28.56
N LEU A 8 -22.64 12.26 29.13
CA LEU A 8 -22.93 12.10 30.56
C LEU A 8 -21.85 11.34 31.34
N CYS A 9 -20.87 10.71 30.68
CA CYS A 9 -19.78 10.00 31.37
C CYS A 9 -18.57 10.94 31.54
N ARG A 10 -18.70 11.93 32.44
CA ARG A 10 -17.64 12.90 32.76
C ARG A 10 -16.43 12.32 33.50
N ASN A 11 -16.44 11.06 33.90
CA ASN A 11 -15.42 10.41 34.73
C ASN A 11 -14.86 9.13 34.11
N ASP A 12 -14.65 9.10 32.78
CA ASP A 12 -13.99 7.94 32.18
C ASP A 12 -12.46 8.13 32.21
N GLU A 13 -11.84 7.64 33.30
CA GLU A 13 -10.37 7.61 33.45
C GLU A 13 -9.66 6.87 32.31
N ASN A 14 -10.38 5.99 31.61
CA ASN A 14 -9.82 5.26 30.46
C ASN A 14 -9.55 6.19 29.28
N LEU A 15 -10.31 7.27 29.08
CA LEU A 15 -10.09 8.20 27.98
C LEU A 15 -8.74 8.91 28.07
N GLU A 16 -8.32 9.32 29.27
CA GLU A 16 -7.00 9.88 29.53
C GLU A 16 -5.92 8.86 29.19
N SER A 17 -6.00 7.68 29.79
CA SER A 17 -5.06 6.58 29.60
C SER A 17 -4.93 6.18 28.11
N ILE A 18 -6.07 6.05 27.42
CA ILE A 18 -6.08 5.72 25.97
C ILE A 18 -5.41 6.84 25.18
N THR A 19 -5.72 8.11 25.45
CA THR A 19 -5.18 9.23 24.71
C THR A 19 -3.68 9.37 24.91
N ARG A 20 -3.18 9.17 26.11
CA ARG A 20 -1.73 9.22 26.46
C ARG A 20 -0.92 8.11 25.80
N ASN A 21 -1.53 7.01 25.39
CA ASN A 21 -0.84 5.94 24.65
C ASN A 21 -0.55 6.27 23.20
N PHE A 22 -1.16 7.32 22.66
CA PHE A 22 -0.84 7.78 21.31
C PHE A 22 0.42 8.66 21.30
N ASN A 23 1.21 8.55 20.26
CA ASN A 23 2.37 9.44 20.04
C ASN A 23 1.86 10.89 19.90
N SER A 24 2.37 11.82 20.71
CA SER A 24 1.93 13.22 20.73
C SER A 24 2.39 14.05 19.54
N GLN A 25 3.35 13.57 18.74
CA GLN A 25 3.81 14.30 17.57
C GLN A 25 2.75 14.29 16.47
N LEU A 26 2.21 15.44 16.14
CA LEU A 26 1.28 15.66 15.02
C LEU A 26 1.85 16.66 14.01
N ALA A 27 2.71 17.58 14.46
CA ALA A 27 3.38 18.56 13.63
C ALA A 27 4.53 17.96 12.83
N THR A 28 4.77 18.51 11.65
CA THR A 28 5.97 18.23 10.86
C THR A 28 7.21 18.82 11.49
N LYS A 29 8.34 18.10 11.42
CA LYS A 29 9.64 18.58 11.94
C LYS A 29 10.71 18.52 10.87
N SER A 30 11.48 19.58 10.74
CA SER A 30 12.64 19.63 9.86
C SER A 30 13.83 18.91 10.50
N LYS A 31 14.54 18.13 9.70
CA LYS A 31 15.82 17.52 10.08
C LYS A 31 16.77 17.49 8.89
N THR A 32 18.06 17.47 9.15
CA THR A 32 19.07 17.27 8.12
C THR A 32 18.94 15.86 7.54
N ALA A 33 18.82 15.77 6.22
CA ALA A 33 18.76 14.48 5.52
C ALA A 33 20.16 13.86 5.43
N LEU A 34 20.22 12.54 5.51
CA LEU A 34 21.42 11.81 5.11
C LEU A 34 21.60 11.87 3.59
N PRO A 35 22.84 11.78 3.08
CA PRO A 35 23.08 11.72 1.65
C PRO A 35 22.30 10.57 0.99
N ASN A 36 21.74 10.82 -0.18
CA ASN A 36 21.12 9.78 -1.00
C ASN A 36 22.20 8.80 -1.45
N GLY A 37 21.88 7.51 -1.40
CA GLY A 37 22.83 6.50 -1.76
C GLY A 37 22.16 5.18 -2.14
N SER A 38 22.88 4.41 -2.94
CA SER A 38 22.48 3.04 -3.27
C SER A 38 23.71 2.13 -3.27
N PHE A 39 23.48 0.90 -2.88
CA PHE A 39 24.49 -0.16 -2.91
C PHE A 39 23.87 -1.39 -3.57
N ALA A 40 24.61 -2.01 -4.47
CA ALA A 40 24.23 -3.26 -5.11
C ALA A 40 25.40 -4.24 -5.05
N PHE A 41 25.08 -5.47 -4.67
CA PHE A 41 26.00 -6.60 -4.69
C PHE A 41 25.39 -7.74 -5.50
N SER A 42 26.17 -8.36 -6.37
CA SER A 42 25.76 -9.58 -7.06
C SER A 42 26.93 -10.54 -7.17
N HIS A 43 26.64 -11.80 -6.95
CA HIS A 43 27.59 -12.88 -7.14
C HIS A 43 26.87 -14.10 -7.68
N GLY A 44 27.42 -14.71 -8.72
CA GLY A 44 26.87 -15.91 -9.32
C GLY A 44 27.96 -16.72 -10.00
N ASN A 45 27.72 -18.03 -10.05
CA ASN A 45 28.62 -18.95 -10.72
C ASN A 45 27.86 -20.14 -11.30
N GLN A 46 28.47 -20.78 -12.27
CA GLN A 46 28.00 -22.03 -12.86
C GLN A 46 29.11 -23.06 -12.81
N ILE A 47 28.80 -24.24 -12.29
CA ILE A 47 29.71 -25.36 -12.11
C ILE A 47 29.24 -26.50 -13.00
N ASN A 48 30.05 -26.89 -13.96
CA ASN A 48 29.81 -28.04 -14.82
C ASN A 48 30.56 -29.25 -14.27
N THR A 49 29.87 -30.38 -14.15
CA THR A 49 30.46 -31.65 -13.70
C THR A 49 30.59 -32.65 -14.86
N VAL A 50 31.34 -33.70 -14.63
CA VAL A 50 31.75 -34.69 -15.66
C VAL A 50 30.53 -35.41 -16.30
N ASP A 51 29.40 -35.52 -15.60
CA ASP A 51 28.25 -36.32 -16.03
C ASP A 51 27.13 -35.50 -16.70
N ASP A 52 27.47 -34.49 -17.49
CA ASP A 52 26.50 -33.56 -18.13
C ASP A 52 25.52 -32.92 -17.13
N ARG A 53 26.04 -32.61 -15.93
CA ARG A 53 25.33 -31.91 -14.87
C ARG A 53 25.89 -30.52 -14.73
N THR A 54 24.99 -29.55 -14.60
CA THR A 54 25.35 -28.17 -14.36
C THR A 54 24.60 -27.65 -13.15
N PHE A 55 25.33 -27.08 -12.20
CA PHE A 55 24.77 -26.34 -11.07
C PHE A 55 25.04 -24.85 -11.28
N GLY A 56 24.04 -24.03 -11.08
CA GLY A 56 24.19 -22.58 -11.11
C GLY A 56 23.59 -21.96 -9.87
N TYR A 57 24.17 -20.85 -9.44
CA TYR A 57 23.58 -20.02 -8.40
C TYR A 57 23.81 -18.56 -8.71
N ASN A 58 22.89 -17.73 -8.20
CA ASN A 58 23.00 -16.29 -8.23
C ASN A 58 22.45 -15.70 -6.94
N VAL A 59 23.20 -14.77 -6.34
CA VAL A 59 22.83 -14.02 -5.15
C VAL A 59 22.91 -12.54 -5.49
N VAL A 60 21.84 -11.80 -5.24
CA VAL A 60 21.78 -10.35 -5.47
C VAL A 60 21.26 -9.70 -4.21
N PHE A 61 21.88 -8.61 -3.81
CA PHE A 61 21.40 -7.73 -2.76
C PHE A 61 21.46 -6.29 -3.24
N ASN A 62 20.37 -5.55 -3.03
CA ASN A 62 20.29 -4.12 -3.33
C ASN A 62 19.78 -3.37 -2.11
N TYR A 63 20.36 -2.20 -1.87
CA TYR A 63 19.89 -1.22 -0.90
C TYR A 63 19.86 0.16 -1.55
N ARG A 64 18.82 0.93 -1.25
CA ARG A 64 18.68 2.31 -1.71
C ARG A 64 18.05 3.14 -0.58
N ASN A 65 18.63 4.30 -0.33
CA ASN A 65 18.05 5.35 0.51
C ASN A 65 17.99 6.64 -0.30
N GLU A 66 16.81 7.22 -0.39
CA GLU A 66 16.58 8.45 -1.15
C GLU A 66 15.70 9.40 -0.35
N THR A 67 16.20 10.60 -0.15
CA THR A 67 15.45 11.69 0.47
C THR A 67 15.22 12.78 -0.57
N THR A 68 13.99 13.26 -0.66
CA THR A 68 13.61 14.38 -1.51
C THR A 68 12.90 15.43 -0.66
N PHE A 69 13.14 16.70 -0.96
CA PHE A 69 12.49 17.83 -0.30
C PHE A 69 12.12 18.88 -1.34
N TYR A 70 10.90 19.35 -1.25
CA TYR A 70 10.42 20.49 -2.03
C TYR A 70 9.87 21.53 -1.04
N GLU A 71 10.38 22.74 -1.09
CA GLU A 71 9.99 23.83 -0.19
C GLU A 71 8.59 24.37 -0.55
N GLU A 72 8.33 24.51 -1.84
CA GLU A 72 7.06 24.98 -2.39
C GLU A 72 6.46 23.89 -3.31
N PHE A 73 5.92 22.84 -2.71
CA PHE A 73 5.21 21.83 -3.45
C PHE A 73 3.76 22.28 -3.65
N GLU A 74 3.33 22.35 -4.92
CA GLU A 74 1.98 22.70 -5.29
C GLU A 74 1.17 21.47 -5.72
N SER A 75 -0.07 21.39 -5.23
CA SER A 75 -1.04 20.37 -5.62
C SER A 75 -2.42 21.02 -5.71
N ASN A 76 -2.80 21.43 -6.92
CA ASN A 76 -3.98 22.24 -7.16
C ASN A 76 -5.05 21.44 -7.90
N ASP A 77 -6.32 21.67 -7.55
CA ASP A 77 -7.47 21.14 -8.26
C ASP A 77 -8.05 22.24 -9.17
N TYR A 78 -8.30 21.90 -10.43
CA TYR A 78 -8.84 22.84 -11.41
C TYR A 78 -10.16 22.31 -11.98
N LEU A 79 -11.10 23.20 -12.21
CA LEU A 79 -12.34 22.93 -12.92
C LEU A 79 -12.31 23.60 -14.30
N LYS A 80 -13.03 23.01 -15.23
CA LYS A 80 -13.30 23.66 -16.51
C LYS A 80 -14.19 24.89 -16.27
N ASN A 81 -13.87 26.00 -16.95
CA ASN A 81 -14.69 27.20 -16.87
C ASN A 81 -16.15 26.92 -17.27
N ILE A 82 -17.09 27.52 -16.54
CA ILE A 82 -18.55 27.42 -16.84
C ILE A 82 -18.83 28.04 -18.22
N ASP A 83 -18.12 29.11 -18.57
CA ASP A 83 -18.14 29.67 -19.92
C ASP A 83 -17.27 28.80 -20.84
N LEU A 84 -17.93 28.01 -21.67
CA LEU A 84 -17.28 27.10 -22.60
C LEU A 84 -16.47 27.80 -23.70
N SER A 85 -16.63 29.09 -23.89
CA SER A 85 -15.83 29.91 -24.80
C SER A 85 -14.49 30.31 -24.22
N ASN A 86 -14.34 30.22 -22.88
CA ASN A 86 -13.07 30.46 -22.19
C ASN A 86 -12.30 29.11 -22.01
N PRO A 87 -11.16 28.92 -22.68
CA PRO A 87 -10.39 27.70 -22.57
C PRO A 87 -9.61 27.60 -21.26
N GLU A 88 -9.55 28.63 -20.43
CA GLU A 88 -8.82 28.64 -19.18
C GLU A 88 -9.50 27.78 -18.11
N MET A 89 -8.71 27.04 -17.36
CA MET A 89 -9.19 26.30 -16.20
C MET A 89 -9.19 27.19 -14.96
N GLN A 90 -10.25 27.09 -14.17
CA GLN A 90 -10.38 27.79 -12.90
C GLN A 90 -9.83 26.94 -11.76
N ALA A 91 -8.95 27.50 -10.94
CA ALA A 91 -8.49 26.83 -9.74
C ALA A 91 -9.65 26.73 -8.74
N GLN A 92 -10.03 25.51 -8.37
CA GLN A 92 -11.03 25.27 -7.33
C GLN A 92 -10.36 25.24 -5.95
N ARG A 93 -9.21 24.58 -5.86
CA ARG A 93 -8.46 24.44 -4.63
C ARG A 93 -6.97 24.51 -4.90
N THR A 94 -6.27 25.30 -4.10
CA THR A 94 -4.81 25.39 -4.15
C THR A 94 -4.22 24.89 -2.84
N ARG A 95 -3.20 24.05 -2.93
CA ARG A 95 -2.43 23.53 -1.80
C ARG A 95 -0.95 23.78 -2.04
N VAL A 96 -0.34 24.57 -1.19
CA VAL A 96 1.06 24.95 -1.33
C VAL A 96 1.77 24.74 0.01
N GLY A 97 2.98 24.23 -0.01
CA GLY A 97 3.82 24.11 1.19
C GLY A 97 4.91 23.07 1.06
N PRO A 98 5.78 22.98 2.07
CA PRO A 98 6.88 22.04 2.05
C PRO A 98 6.42 20.59 2.14
N ILE A 99 7.12 19.73 1.42
CA ILE A 99 7.00 18.27 1.50
C ILE A 99 8.38 17.62 1.53
N GLY A 100 8.60 16.81 2.54
CA GLY A 100 9.77 15.94 2.65
C GLY A 100 9.39 14.48 2.53
N LYS A 101 10.15 13.72 1.75
CA LYS A 101 9.98 12.26 1.59
C LYS A 101 11.31 11.56 1.82
N ASN A 102 11.27 10.46 2.54
CA ASN A 102 12.39 9.53 2.63
C ASN A 102 11.92 8.15 2.23
N ASN A 103 12.59 7.56 1.25
CA ASN A 103 12.29 6.23 0.71
C ASN A 103 13.50 5.32 0.91
N VAL A 104 13.32 4.25 1.64
CA VAL A 104 14.31 3.20 1.85
C VAL A 104 13.81 1.91 1.23
N LEU A 105 14.61 1.32 0.38
CA LEU A 105 14.32 0.05 -0.26
C LEU A 105 15.51 -0.89 -0.11
N TRP A 106 15.27 -2.12 0.30
CA TRP A 106 16.21 -3.19 0.15
C TRP A 106 15.57 -4.42 -0.48
N SER A 107 16.35 -5.16 -1.23
CA SER A 107 15.91 -6.42 -1.85
C SER A 107 17.03 -7.44 -1.89
N GLY A 108 16.65 -8.68 -1.66
CA GLY A 108 17.54 -9.84 -1.78
C GLY A 108 16.93 -10.87 -2.73
N LEU A 109 17.75 -11.41 -3.62
CA LEU A 109 17.38 -12.50 -4.51
C LEU A 109 18.43 -13.59 -4.43
N VAL A 110 17.96 -14.83 -4.29
CA VAL A 110 18.80 -16.02 -4.37
C VAL A 110 18.16 -16.97 -5.37
N THR A 111 18.94 -17.40 -6.36
CA THR A 111 18.52 -18.41 -7.33
C THR A 111 19.50 -19.57 -7.32
N GLY A 112 18.96 -20.78 -7.23
CA GLY A 112 19.68 -22.04 -7.48
C GLY A 112 19.11 -22.72 -8.72
N SER A 113 19.97 -23.25 -9.57
CA SER A 113 19.58 -24.01 -10.76
C SER A 113 20.35 -25.30 -10.88
N TYR A 114 19.68 -26.31 -11.40
CA TYR A 114 20.27 -27.61 -11.70
C TYR A 114 19.82 -28.09 -13.07
N LYS A 115 20.76 -28.47 -13.89
CA LYS A 115 20.50 -29.07 -15.20
C LYS A 115 21.20 -30.42 -15.30
N LYS A 116 20.49 -31.39 -15.85
CA LYS A 116 21.03 -32.71 -16.21
C LYS A 116 20.45 -33.14 -17.56
N GLY A 117 21.31 -33.22 -18.57
CA GLY A 117 20.91 -33.54 -19.92
C GLY A 117 19.83 -32.57 -20.43
N LYS A 118 18.63 -33.11 -20.70
CA LYS A 118 17.49 -32.34 -21.23
C LYS A 118 16.51 -31.85 -20.15
N SER A 119 16.87 -31.99 -18.87
CA SER A 119 16.06 -31.54 -17.74
C SER A 119 16.74 -30.42 -17.00
N ALA A 120 16.03 -29.34 -16.71
CA ALA A 120 16.50 -28.21 -15.92
C ALA A 120 15.47 -27.85 -14.84
N TYR A 121 15.96 -27.48 -13.67
CA TYR A 121 15.19 -27.04 -12.53
C TYR A 121 15.76 -25.73 -11.99
N SER A 122 14.93 -24.88 -11.46
CA SER A 122 15.39 -23.70 -10.73
C SER A 122 14.48 -23.39 -9.54
N VAL A 123 15.10 -22.84 -8.50
CA VAL A 123 14.42 -22.29 -7.33
C VAL A 123 14.90 -20.86 -7.17
N THR A 124 13.98 -19.93 -7.04
CA THR A 124 14.29 -18.51 -6.80
C THR A 124 13.57 -18.04 -5.55
N LEU A 125 14.29 -17.41 -4.65
CA LEU A 125 13.80 -16.72 -3.48
C LEU A 125 14.00 -15.23 -3.71
N LEU A 126 12.96 -14.43 -3.59
CA LEU A 126 12.99 -12.98 -3.65
C LEU A 126 12.36 -12.41 -2.40
N ASN A 127 13.04 -11.47 -1.77
CA ASN A 127 12.43 -10.62 -0.75
C ASN A 127 12.73 -9.15 -1.05
N THR A 128 11.70 -8.32 -0.96
CA THR A 128 11.81 -6.87 -1.14
C THR A 128 11.06 -6.19 0.00
N GLN A 129 11.72 -5.23 0.63
CA GLN A 129 11.15 -4.42 1.71
C GLN A 129 11.38 -2.96 1.39
N GLY A 130 10.29 -2.20 1.28
CA GLY A 130 10.30 -0.75 1.13
C GLY A 130 9.68 -0.06 2.34
N GLY A 131 10.20 1.12 2.69
CA GLY A 131 9.62 2.02 3.67
C GLY A 131 9.64 3.44 3.11
N GLU A 132 8.48 4.09 3.04
CA GLU A 132 8.34 5.48 2.63
C GLU A 132 7.78 6.31 3.78
N SER A 133 8.51 7.33 4.19
CA SER A 133 8.08 8.33 5.17
C SER A 133 7.84 9.65 4.45
N THR A 134 6.69 10.26 4.68
CA THR A 134 6.34 11.58 4.12
C THR A 134 5.89 12.52 5.23
N ALA A 135 6.41 13.73 5.22
CA ALA A 135 5.98 14.83 6.08
C ALA A 135 5.67 16.05 5.21
N SER A 136 4.50 16.65 5.41
CA SER A 136 4.06 17.82 4.63
C SER A 136 3.22 18.73 5.49
N ARG A 137 3.52 20.03 5.44
CA ARG A 137 2.67 21.10 5.99
C ARG A 137 2.23 22.00 4.85
N ARG A 138 0.94 22.03 4.59
CA ARG A 138 0.38 22.75 3.43
C ARG A 138 -0.64 23.78 3.86
N VAL A 139 -0.65 24.90 3.15
CA VAL A 139 -1.73 25.88 3.19
C VAL A 139 -2.69 25.53 2.05
N ASN A 140 -3.91 25.19 2.40
CA ASN A 140 -4.97 24.82 1.47
C ASN A 140 -6.01 25.95 1.45
N LYS A 141 -6.26 26.50 0.27
CA LYS A 141 -7.26 27.54 0.03
C LYS A 141 -8.29 27.00 -0.92
N ASP A 142 -9.55 27.03 -0.49
CA ASP A 142 -10.69 26.75 -1.36
C ASP A 142 -11.15 28.09 -2.00
N VAL A 143 -11.06 28.17 -3.32
CA VAL A 143 -11.30 29.42 -4.06
C VAL A 143 -12.80 29.76 -4.09
N GLU A 144 -13.66 28.74 -4.03
CA GLU A 144 -15.12 28.94 -4.08
C GLU A 144 -15.71 29.34 -2.71
N GLN A 145 -15.14 28.82 -1.62
CA GLN A 145 -15.61 29.08 -0.24
C GLN A 145 -14.96 30.30 0.42
N ASN A 146 -14.28 31.04 -0.32
CA ASN A 146 -13.81 32.44 -0.23
C ASN A 146 -13.19 32.99 1.06
N GLN A 147 -13.05 32.26 2.17
CA GLN A 147 -12.45 32.85 3.39
C GLN A 147 -11.72 31.91 4.32
N ALA A 148 -11.94 30.61 4.26
CA ALA A 148 -11.25 29.67 5.13
C ALA A 148 -9.89 29.22 4.55
N VAL A 149 -8.83 29.51 5.26
CA VAL A 149 -7.50 28.94 5.00
C VAL A 149 -7.35 27.71 5.88
N LEU A 150 -7.08 26.53 5.28
CA LEU A 150 -6.78 25.32 6.02
C LEU A 150 -5.28 25.13 6.10
N ILE A 151 -4.74 25.00 7.31
CA ILE A 151 -3.40 24.49 7.54
C ILE A 151 -3.51 23.00 7.75
N GLU A 152 -2.81 22.23 6.92
CA GLU A 152 -2.87 20.77 6.92
C GLU A 152 -1.48 20.20 7.17
N ASP A 153 -1.30 19.53 8.31
CA ASP A 153 -0.12 18.76 8.65
C ASP A 153 -0.38 17.27 8.38
N ILE A 154 0.50 16.64 7.61
CA ILE A 154 0.41 15.24 7.24
C ILE A 154 1.73 14.55 7.57
N LEU A 155 1.65 13.49 8.37
CA LEU A 155 2.75 12.59 8.66
C LEU A 155 2.35 11.17 8.28
N THR A 156 3.11 10.56 7.36
CA THR A 156 2.85 9.20 6.92
C THR A 156 4.09 8.34 6.97
N TYR A 157 3.90 7.08 7.26
CA TYR A 157 4.88 6.04 7.00
C TYR A 157 4.16 4.85 6.39
N GLN A 158 4.64 4.37 5.26
CA GLN A 158 4.12 3.17 4.61
C GLN A 158 5.22 2.15 4.45
N GLN A 159 4.97 0.94 4.87
CA GLN A 159 5.84 -0.21 4.68
C GLN A 159 5.25 -1.16 3.65
N ARG A 160 6.07 -1.58 2.69
CA ARG A 160 5.69 -2.56 1.66
C ARG A 160 6.66 -3.73 1.70
N THR A 161 6.13 -4.93 1.82
CA THR A 161 6.89 -6.18 1.81
C THR A 161 6.40 -7.06 0.66
N LEU A 162 7.33 -7.65 -0.06
CA LEU A 162 7.06 -8.71 -1.03
C LEU A 162 8.06 -9.84 -0.83
N SER A 163 7.57 -11.03 -0.55
CA SER A 163 8.37 -12.26 -0.47
C SER A 163 7.83 -13.25 -1.49
N THR A 164 8.69 -13.78 -2.34
CA THR A 164 8.30 -14.72 -3.39
C THR A 164 9.23 -15.91 -3.43
N VAL A 165 8.64 -17.09 -3.55
CA VAL A 165 9.35 -18.36 -3.83
C VAL A 165 8.86 -18.86 -5.18
N MET A 166 9.78 -19.16 -6.07
CA MET A 166 9.47 -19.68 -7.41
C MET A 166 10.20 -21.00 -7.64
N PHE A 167 9.47 -21.97 -8.17
CA PHE A 167 9.99 -23.24 -8.64
C PHE A 167 9.70 -23.35 -10.12
N ASN A 168 10.69 -23.70 -10.94
CA ASN A 168 10.49 -23.92 -12.35
C ASN A 168 11.20 -25.21 -12.78
N GLY A 169 10.61 -25.89 -13.73
CA GLY A 169 11.19 -27.06 -14.37
C GLY A 169 10.94 -27.07 -15.87
N LYS A 170 11.93 -27.53 -16.62
CA LYS A 170 11.87 -27.70 -18.07
C LYS A 170 12.44 -29.04 -18.44
N HIS A 171 11.69 -29.81 -19.21
CA HIS A 171 12.03 -31.17 -19.59
C HIS A 171 11.80 -31.41 -21.07
N LYS A 172 12.73 -32.07 -21.75
CA LYS A 172 12.56 -32.45 -23.15
C LYS A 172 12.66 -33.96 -23.31
N PHE A 173 11.58 -34.58 -23.72
CA PHE A 173 11.42 -36.01 -23.94
C PHE A 173 11.16 -36.27 -25.43
N GLY A 174 12.21 -36.48 -26.21
CA GLY A 174 12.08 -36.63 -27.68
C GLY A 174 11.47 -35.39 -28.30
N PHE A 175 10.27 -35.52 -28.86
CA PHE A 175 9.54 -34.44 -29.53
C PHE A 175 8.62 -33.66 -28.56
N VAL A 176 8.55 -34.04 -27.28
CA VAL A 176 7.75 -33.37 -26.25
C VAL A 176 8.65 -32.52 -25.35
N GLU A 177 8.28 -31.26 -25.17
CA GLU A 177 8.87 -30.36 -24.17
C GLU A 177 7.81 -29.97 -23.16
N VAL A 178 8.13 -30.09 -21.87
CA VAL A 178 7.25 -29.74 -20.74
C VAL A 178 7.93 -28.65 -19.94
N ASP A 179 7.28 -27.49 -19.81
CA ASP A 179 7.63 -26.40 -18.94
C ASP A 179 6.60 -26.30 -17.82
N TRP A 180 7.05 -26.27 -16.57
CA TRP A 180 6.17 -26.06 -15.45
C TRP A 180 6.76 -25.04 -14.48
N GLY A 181 5.90 -24.34 -13.77
CA GLY A 181 6.31 -23.38 -12.78
C GLY A 181 5.27 -23.20 -11.69
N ASN A 182 5.75 -22.91 -10.50
CA ASN A 182 4.95 -22.47 -9.37
C ASN A 182 5.60 -21.24 -8.77
N ALA A 183 4.79 -20.22 -8.48
CA ALA A 183 5.20 -19.03 -7.77
C ALA A 183 4.25 -18.80 -6.60
N SER A 184 4.79 -18.76 -5.39
CA SER A 184 4.07 -18.37 -4.18
C SER A 184 4.61 -17.05 -3.69
N SER A 185 3.75 -16.05 -3.52
CA SER A 185 4.13 -14.74 -3.03
C SER A 185 3.25 -14.31 -1.85
N TYR A 186 3.90 -13.68 -0.89
CA TYR A 186 3.28 -12.96 0.20
C TYR A 186 3.61 -11.48 0.06
N SER A 187 2.59 -10.63 0.06
CA SER A 187 2.76 -9.19 0.06
C SER A 187 2.00 -8.56 1.22
N ARG A 188 2.57 -7.49 1.77
CA ARG A 188 1.94 -6.68 2.80
C ARG A 188 2.17 -5.20 2.51
N VAL A 189 1.10 -4.42 2.64
CA VAL A 189 1.15 -2.97 2.69
C VAL A 189 0.63 -2.54 4.05
N TYR A 190 1.49 -1.90 4.83
CA TYR A 190 1.20 -1.49 6.19
C TYR A 190 1.47 -0.01 6.39
N ASP A 191 0.46 0.73 6.81
CA ASP A 191 0.54 2.13 7.18
C ASP A 191 0.36 2.23 8.70
N PRO A 192 1.43 2.18 9.49
CA PRO A 192 1.34 2.40 10.92
C PRO A 192 1.20 3.89 11.18
N ASP A 193 0.05 4.30 11.70
CA ASP A 193 -0.11 5.62 12.27
C ASP A 193 0.05 6.79 11.27
N PHE A 194 -0.70 6.74 10.19
CA PHE A 194 -0.93 7.92 9.34
C PHE A 194 -1.61 9.01 10.18
N ARG A 195 -1.06 10.22 10.20
CA ARG A 195 -1.55 11.36 10.99
C ARG A 195 -1.89 12.50 10.07
N GLU A 196 -3.06 13.07 10.26
CA GLU A 196 -3.53 14.23 9.54
C GLU A 196 -4.19 15.20 10.50
N THR A 197 -3.73 16.46 10.49
CA THR A 197 -4.33 17.53 11.27
C THR A 197 -4.76 18.65 10.34
N LYS A 198 -5.99 19.11 10.48
CA LYS A 198 -6.56 20.21 9.70
C LYS A 198 -7.07 21.29 10.63
N ILE A 199 -6.45 22.46 10.56
CA ILE A 199 -6.81 23.65 11.31
C ILE A 199 -7.32 24.71 10.33
N SER A 200 -8.47 25.28 10.60
CA SER A 200 -9.10 26.31 9.79
C SER A 200 -8.85 27.68 10.40
N ILE A 201 -8.49 28.65 9.55
CA ILE A 201 -8.40 30.05 9.90
C ILE A 201 -9.44 30.79 9.05
N THR A 202 -10.43 31.40 9.71
CA THR A 202 -11.49 32.16 9.06
C THR A 202 -11.63 33.51 9.74
N ASP A 203 -11.47 34.61 8.99
CA ASP A 203 -11.54 36.00 9.50
C ASP A 203 -10.57 36.30 10.66
N GLY A 204 -9.43 35.59 10.69
CA GLY A 204 -8.44 35.68 11.76
C GLY A 204 -8.68 34.76 12.96
N ASP A 205 -9.84 34.13 13.05
CA ASP A 205 -10.14 33.17 14.10
C ASP A 205 -9.65 31.78 13.72
N THR A 206 -8.91 31.16 14.64
CA THR A 206 -8.41 29.79 14.49
C THR A 206 -9.41 28.79 15.03
N THR A 207 -9.79 27.80 14.25
CA THR A 207 -10.68 26.73 14.65
C THR A 207 -10.15 25.38 14.19
N LEU A 208 -10.40 24.32 14.96
CA LEU A 208 -10.16 22.98 14.45
C LEU A 208 -11.23 22.66 13.41
N SER A 209 -10.79 22.33 12.19
CA SER A 209 -11.71 22.03 11.09
C SER A 209 -12.69 20.91 11.49
N THR A 210 -13.97 21.10 11.19
CA THR A 210 -15.04 20.14 11.50
C THR A 210 -15.58 19.49 10.24
N GLY A 211 -16.16 18.29 10.36
CA GLY A 211 -16.75 17.56 9.25
C GLY A 211 -16.05 16.22 8.97
N THR A 212 -16.45 15.62 7.86
CA THR A 212 -15.86 14.35 7.42
C THR A 212 -14.44 14.60 6.90
N GLY A 213 -13.45 13.87 7.45
CA GLY A 213 -12.04 14.05 7.05
C GLY A 213 -11.39 15.31 7.65
N ALA A 214 -11.97 15.90 8.71
CA ALA A 214 -11.51 17.13 9.32
C ALA A 214 -10.98 16.91 10.75
N GLY A 215 -10.26 17.90 11.28
CA GLY A 215 -9.66 17.88 12.61
C GLY A 215 -8.41 17.03 12.69
N ILE A 216 -8.20 16.37 13.82
CA ILE A 216 -7.03 15.53 14.08
C ILE A 216 -7.44 14.08 13.90
N GLN A 217 -6.86 13.43 12.89
CA GLN A 217 -7.17 12.04 12.54
C GLN A 217 -5.92 11.18 12.48
N ARG A 218 -6.10 9.91 12.82
CA ARG A 218 -5.05 8.88 12.71
C ARG A 218 -5.62 7.61 12.13
N PHE A 219 -4.84 6.99 11.24
CA PHE A 219 -5.24 5.78 10.55
C PHE A 219 -4.15 4.72 10.66
N TRP A 220 -4.57 3.49 10.87
CA TRP A 220 -3.77 2.29 10.68
C TRP A 220 -4.41 1.49 9.57
N ARG A 221 -3.63 1.09 8.59
CA ARG A 221 -4.09 0.23 7.50
C ARG A 221 -3.15 -0.94 7.36
N ASP A 222 -3.70 -2.13 7.28
CA ASP A 222 -2.97 -3.36 7.05
C ASP A 222 -3.66 -4.14 5.92
N LEU A 223 -2.92 -4.37 4.85
CA LEU A 223 -3.34 -5.20 3.74
C LEU A 223 -2.33 -6.33 3.59
N THR A 224 -2.79 -7.55 3.72
CA THR A 224 -2.00 -8.75 3.42
C THR A 224 -2.58 -9.50 2.23
N GLU A 225 -1.72 -10.01 1.37
CA GLU A 225 -2.11 -10.83 0.24
C GLU A 225 -1.18 -12.02 0.08
N PHE A 226 -1.75 -13.20 -0.03
CA PHE A 226 -1.05 -14.41 -0.46
C PHE A 226 -1.53 -14.78 -1.85
N ASN A 227 -0.60 -15.02 -2.76
CA ASN A 227 -0.87 -15.41 -4.13
C ASN A 227 -0.03 -16.65 -4.48
N ASN A 228 -0.69 -17.71 -4.96
CA ASN A 228 -0.03 -18.88 -5.51
C ASN A 228 -0.47 -19.07 -6.96
N SER A 229 0.49 -19.14 -7.87
CA SER A 229 0.24 -19.39 -9.29
C SER A 229 1.07 -20.57 -9.77
N SER A 230 0.37 -21.57 -10.31
CA SER A 230 0.98 -22.76 -10.90
C SER A 230 0.64 -22.83 -12.38
N LYS A 231 1.62 -23.15 -13.20
CA LYS A 231 1.43 -23.33 -14.65
C LYS A 231 2.11 -24.59 -15.15
N VAL A 232 1.57 -25.14 -16.22
CA VAL A 232 2.18 -26.19 -16.99
C VAL A 232 1.92 -25.93 -18.47
N ASP A 233 2.97 -26.00 -19.28
CA ASP A 233 2.94 -25.86 -20.73
C ASP A 233 3.59 -27.09 -21.36
N VAL A 234 2.95 -27.67 -22.35
CA VAL A 234 3.42 -28.83 -23.11
C VAL A 234 3.51 -28.43 -24.57
N LYS A 235 4.68 -28.61 -25.16
CA LYS A 235 4.95 -28.38 -26.58
C LYS A 235 5.33 -29.70 -27.22
N MET A 236 4.65 -30.06 -28.30
CA MET A 236 4.88 -31.29 -29.08
C MET A 236 5.27 -30.93 -30.51
N GLU A 237 6.49 -31.25 -30.90
CA GLU A 237 7.05 -30.99 -32.23
C GLU A 237 6.90 -32.26 -33.09
N PHE A 238 5.75 -32.44 -33.73
CA PHE A 238 5.49 -33.62 -34.57
C PHE A 238 6.32 -33.62 -35.89
N SER A 239 6.59 -32.43 -36.39
CA SER A 239 7.45 -32.25 -37.57
C SER A 239 8.04 -30.83 -37.59
N ASN A 240 8.97 -30.57 -38.51
CA ASN A 240 9.50 -29.22 -38.75
C ASN A 240 8.41 -28.20 -39.14
N ASN A 241 7.25 -28.68 -39.59
CA ASN A 241 6.16 -27.86 -40.08
C ASN A 241 4.93 -27.83 -39.19
N PHE A 242 4.88 -28.68 -38.14
CA PHE A 242 3.71 -28.75 -37.25
C PHE A 242 4.11 -28.91 -35.77
N THR A 243 3.65 -27.98 -34.94
CA THR A 243 3.83 -27.97 -33.50
C THR A 243 2.48 -27.80 -32.83
N LEU A 244 2.19 -28.62 -31.85
CA LEU A 244 1.03 -28.48 -30.97
C LEU A 244 1.50 -27.97 -29.61
N LYS A 245 0.74 -27.05 -29.01
CA LYS A 245 0.98 -26.49 -27.68
C LYS A 245 -0.30 -26.61 -26.87
N ALA A 246 -0.18 -27.03 -25.63
CA ALA A 246 -1.28 -27.03 -24.67
C ALA A 246 -0.74 -26.58 -23.31
N GLY A 247 -1.56 -25.89 -22.55
CA GLY A 247 -1.13 -25.48 -21.22
C GLY A 247 -2.30 -25.14 -20.33
N ALA A 248 -2.01 -25.13 -19.04
CA ALA A 248 -2.95 -24.76 -17.99
C ALA A 248 -2.28 -23.86 -16.97
N VAL A 249 -3.07 -22.99 -16.35
CA VAL A 249 -2.66 -22.15 -15.22
C VAL A 249 -3.76 -22.15 -14.17
N ALA A 250 -3.34 -22.23 -12.91
CA ALA A 250 -4.20 -22.07 -11.75
C ALA A 250 -3.59 -20.98 -10.85
N THR A 251 -4.37 -19.96 -10.50
CA THR A 251 -3.95 -18.91 -9.57
C THR A 251 -4.96 -18.82 -8.44
N LEU A 252 -4.46 -18.89 -7.21
CA LEU A 252 -5.23 -18.76 -5.98
C LEU A 252 -4.70 -17.53 -5.24
N LYS A 253 -5.59 -16.59 -4.92
CA LYS A 253 -5.26 -15.36 -4.23
C LYS A 253 -6.16 -15.22 -3.01
N PHE A 254 -5.55 -14.89 -1.87
CA PHE A 254 -6.23 -14.58 -0.62
C PHE A 254 -5.78 -13.20 -0.18
N ARG A 255 -6.71 -12.35 0.19
CA ARG A 255 -6.46 -11.01 0.66
C ARG A 255 -7.24 -10.76 1.94
N ASP A 256 -6.55 -10.13 2.88
CA ASP A 256 -7.10 -9.61 4.12
C ASP A 256 -6.79 -8.13 4.22
N PHE A 257 -7.79 -7.32 4.58
CA PHE A 257 -7.65 -5.89 4.72
C PHE A 257 -8.37 -5.39 5.94
N GLU A 258 -7.67 -4.56 6.73
CA GLU A 258 -8.22 -3.86 7.88
C GLU A 258 -7.75 -2.40 7.90
N THR A 259 -8.65 -1.50 8.27
CA THR A 259 -8.30 -0.12 8.59
C THR A 259 -8.94 0.29 9.90
N GLN A 260 -8.15 0.96 10.75
CA GLN A 260 -8.59 1.52 12.02
C GLN A 260 -8.44 3.04 11.96
N ASN A 261 -9.47 3.75 12.36
CA ASN A 261 -9.51 5.21 12.36
C ASN A 261 -9.75 5.72 13.77
N PHE A 262 -8.92 6.66 14.21
CA PHE A 262 -9.04 7.37 15.46
C PHE A 262 -9.13 8.87 15.21
N LYS A 263 -9.92 9.56 16.03
CA LYS A 263 -10.00 11.02 16.04
C LYS A 263 -9.67 11.53 17.43
N HIS A 264 -8.84 12.57 17.46
CA HIS A 264 -8.61 13.34 18.68
C HIS A 264 -9.59 14.51 18.69
N ARG A 265 -10.37 14.64 19.78
CA ARG A 265 -11.39 15.66 19.94
C ARG A 265 -11.04 16.55 21.12
N PRO A 266 -10.67 17.82 20.90
CA PRO A 266 -10.55 18.78 21.96
C PRO A 266 -11.94 19.25 22.43
N VAL A 267 -12.09 19.43 23.73
CA VAL A 267 -13.30 19.91 24.39
C VAL A 267 -12.93 20.93 25.45
N ASN A 268 -13.64 22.06 25.48
CA ASN A 268 -13.48 23.12 26.49
C ASN A 268 -12.02 23.58 26.69
N LEU A 269 -11.21 23.55 25.64
CA LEU A 269 -9.88 24.14 25.69
C LEU A 269 -9.98 25.67 25.73
N SER A 270 -9.07 26.31 26.44
CA SER A 270 -9.04 27.77 26.61
C SER A 270 -8.71 28.51 25.32
N GLU A 271 -7.99 27.84 24.41
CA GLU A 271 -7.58 28.38 23.14
C GLU A 271 -7.49 27.29 22.08
N VAL A 272 -7.33 27.68 20.82
CA VAL A 272 -7.11 26.79 19.68
C VAL A 272 -5.76 27.15 19.05
N SER A 273 -4.82 26.22 19.08
CA SER A 273 -3.47 26.42 18.56
C SER A 273 -3.37 26.03 17.09
N ILE A 274 -2.53 26.76 16.34
CA ILE A 274 -2.08 26.37 14.99
C ILE A 274 -0.96 25.34 15.01
N ASP A 275 -0.37 25.06 16.18
CA ASP A 275 0.59 23.97 16.39
C ASP A 275 -0.19 22.67 16.71
N PRO A 276 -0.15 21.66 15.83
CA PRO A 276 -0.85 20.40 16.06
C PRO A 276 -0.37 19.66 17.32
N ASP A 277 0.92 19.74 17.67
CA ASP A 277 1.50 19.05 18.84
C ASP A 277 0.87 19.54 20.14
N TRP A 278 0.41 20.82 20.18
CA TRP A 278 -0.23 21.43 21.35
C TRP A 278 -1.43 20.65 21.89
N TYR A 279 -2.21 20.04 21.00
CA TYR A 279 -3.44 19.31 21.40
C TYR A 279 -3.17 18.04 22.21
N LEU A 280 -1.98 17.46 22.10
CA LEU A 280 -1.59 16.25 22.82
C LEU A 280 -0.47 16.49 23.84
N GLN A 281 -0.18 17.75 24.18
CA GLN A 281 0.65 18.08 25.33
C GLN A 281 -0.04 17.64 26.62
N GLU A 282 0.74 17.36 27.66
CA GLU A 282 0.26 16.73 28.89
C GLU A 282 -0.87 17.52 29.56
N GLU A 283 -0.78 18.84 29.57
CA GLU A 283 -1.76 19.78 30.11
C GLU A 283 -3.05 19.87 29.28
N ASN A 284 -3.00 19.53 28.00
CA ASN A 284 -4.12 19.60 27.06
C ASN A 284 -4.78 18.27 26.79
N VAL A 285 -4.27 17.17 27.36
CA VAL A 285 -4.95 15.87 27.31
C VAL A 285 -6.09 15.87 28.32
N TRP A 286 -7.19 15.20 27.94
CA TRP A 286 -8.37 15.05 28.77
C TRP A 286 -8.03 14.63 30.19
N GLN A 287 -8.53 15.38 31.13
CA GLN A 287 -8.45 15.08 32.55
C GLN A 287 -9.85 14.83 33.12
N ALA A 288 -10.04 13.66 33.68
CA ALA A 288 -11.29 13.35 34.37
C ALA A 288 -11.42 14.24 35.65
N SER A 289 -12.52 14.93 35.79
CA SER A 289 -12.81 15.69 37.03
C SER A 289 -13.76 14.90 37.93
N ASN A 290 -13.36 14.74 39.16
CA ASN A 290 -14.22 14.17 40.22
C ASN A 290 -15.17 15.20 40.78
N ASP A 291 -15.05 16.49 40.45
CA ASP A 291 -15.92 17.56 40.85
C ASP A 291 -17.12 17.66 39.87
N PRO A 292 -18.37 17.43 40.33
CA PRO A 292 -19.55 17.57 39.48
C PRO A 292 -19.77 18.99 38.95
N ALA A 293 -19.18 19.99 39.58
CA ALA A 293 -19.28 21.39 39.19
C ALA A 293 -18.18 21.83 38.24
N ALA A 294 -17.07 21.07 38.13
CA ALA A 294 -15.98 21.35 37.20
C ALA A 294 -16.33 20.83 35.81
N SER A 295 -16.15 21.67 34.81
CA SER A 295 -16.22 21.23 33.41
C SER A 295 -14.96 20.47 33.07
N SER A 296 -15.07 19.20 32.66
CA SER A 296 -13.94 18.46 32.08
C SER A 296 -13.47 19.12 30.81
N SER A 297 -12.17 19.25 30.65
CA SER A 297 -11.54 19.87 29.48
C SER A 297 -10.37 19.02 28.98
N GLY A 298 -9.95 19.24 27.74
CA GLY A 298 -8.81 18.58 27.15
C GLY A 298 -9.14 17.78 25.89
N THR A 299 -8.12 17.24 25.27
CA THR A 299 -8.22 16.41 24.06
C THR A 299 -8.35 14.95 24.44
N TYR A 300 -9.35 14.27 23.92
CA TYR A 300 -9.52 12.82 24.08
C TYR A 300 -9.61 12.11 22.75
N THR A 301 -9.28 10.82 22.75
CA THR A 301 -9.28 9.96 21.57
C THR A 301 -10.52 9.11 21.48
N ILE A 302 -11.16 9.09 20.33
CA ILE A 302 -12.24 8.17 20.00
C ILE A 302 -11.84 7.29 18.83
N GLY A 303 -12.14 5.99 18.92
CA GLY A 303 -12.06 5.08 17.80
C GLY A 303 -13.35 5.14 16.97
N ASN A 304 -13.21 5.18 15.67
CA ASN A 304 -14.33 5.04 14.74
C ASN A 304 -14.24 3.67 14.06
N PHE A 305 -14.66 2.65 14.81
CA PHE A 305 -14.77 1.31 14.23
C PHE A 305 -16.03 1.23 13.37
N GLN A 306 -15.85 0.92 12.11
CA GLN A 306 -16.92 0.61 11.17
C GLN A 306 -16.71 -0.81 10.65
N PRO A 307 -17.72 -1.69 10.68
CA PRO A 307 -17.62 -3.04 10.16
C PRO A 307 -17.13 -3.10 8.70
N ALA A 308 -17.51 -2.11 7.89
CA ALA A 308 -17.06 -1.98 6.49
C ALA A 308 -15.56 -1.67 6.33
N ASN A 309 -14.82 -1.41 7.42
CA ASN A 309 -13.39 -1.12 7.39
C ASN A 309 -12.51 -2.38 7.33
N GLN A 310 -13.11 -3.56 7.28
CA GLN A 310 -12.39 -4.83 7.16
C GLN A 310 -13.07 -5.75 6.16
N TYR A 311 -12.26 -6.46 5.40
CA TYR A 311 -12.76 -7.51 4.52
C TYR A 311 -11.71 -8.58 4.26
N THR A 312 -12.19 -9.78 3.93
CA THR A 312 -11.39 -10.84 3.35
C THR A 312 -11.86 -11.13 1.94
N SER A 313 -10.96 -11.50 1.05
CA SER A 313 -11.34 -11.91 -0.28
C SER A 313 -10.52 -13.10 -0.78
N ARG A 314 -11.15 -13.90 -1.62
CA ARG A 314 -10.52 -15.02 -2.31
C ARG A 314 -10.82 -14.91 -3.80
N GLN A 315 -9.78 -15.03 -4.61
CA GLN A 315 -9.90 -15.10 -6.06
C GLN A 315 -9.26 -16.40 -6.54
N ASN A 316 -10.01 -17.17 -7.33
CA ASN A 316 -9.52 -18.34 -8.03
C ASN A 316 -9.59 -18.08 -9.53
N LEU A 317 -8.49 -18.31 -10.21
CA LEU A 317 -8.42 -18.25 -11.67
C LEU A 317 -7.91 -19.60 -12.17
N PHE A 318 -8.64 -20.20 -13.09
CA PHE A 318 -8.24 -21.39 -13.82
C PHE A 318 -8.32 -21.09 -15.30
N ALA A 319 -7.27 -21.42 -16.03
CA ALA A 319 -7.26 -21.25 -17.47
C ALA A 319 -6.56 -22.43 -18.15
N GLY A 320 -7.01 -22.75 -19.36
CA GLY A 320 -6.40 -23.75 -20.21
C GLY A 320 -6.42 -23.30 -21.67
N TYR A 321 -5.43 -23.73 -22.41
CA TYR A 321 -5.36 -23.45 -23.85
C TYR A 321 -4.83 -24.64 -24.64
N ILE A 322 -5.21 -24.66 -25.91
CA ILE A 322 -4.61 -25.49 -26.95
C ILE A 322 -4.35 -24.62 -28.16
N ALA A 323 -3.17 -24.75 -28.75
CA ALA A 323 -2.78 -23.97 -29.93
C ALA A 323 -1.93 -24.81 -30.86
N ALA A 324 -2.11 -24.62 -32.15
CA ALA A 324 -1.31 -25.24 -33.19
C ALA A 324 -0.53 -24.20 -33.96
N GLU A 325 0.69 -24.56 -34.34
CA GLU A 325 1.56 -23.80 -35.21
C GLU A 325 1.88 -24.65 -36.43
N GLN A 326 1.53 -24.14 -37.58
CA GLN A 326 1.72 -24.85 -38.87
C GLN A 326 2.43 -23.96 -39.86
N ARG A 327 3.48 -24.49 -40.47
CA ARG A 327 4.13 -23.87 -41.64
C ARG A 327 3.49 -24.42 -42.92
N VAL A 328 2.78 -23.52 -43.61
CA VAL A 328 2.14 -23.79 -44.88
C VAL A 328 3.00 -23.10 -45.95
N PHE A 329 3.63 -23.85 -46.82
CA PHE A 329 4.66 -23.33 -47.71
C PHE A 329 5.89 -22.73 -46.98
N LYS A 330 6.99 -22.49 -47.66
CA LYS A 330 8.26 -22.03 -47.06
C LYS A 330 8.18 -20.65 -46.37
N LYS A 331 7.13 -19.86 -46.68
CA LYS A 331 7.02 -18.45 -46.26
C LYS A 331 5.82 -18.12 -45.34
N LEU A 332 4.87 -19.02 -45.17
CA LEU A 332 3.65 -18.79 -44.38
C LEU A 332 3.67 -19.62 -43.11
N ARG A 333 3.56 -18.96 -41.96
CA ARG A 333 3.38 -19.57 -40.64
C ARG A 333 2.03 -19.18 -40.08
N LEU A 334 1.20 -20.16 -39.80
CA LEU A 334 -0.11 -20.00 -39.18
C LEU A 334 -0.03 -20.41 -37.72
N ILE A 335 -0.59 -19.60 -36.86
CA ILE A 335 -0.73 -19.91 -35.43
C ILE A 335 -2.20 -19.70 -35.07
N TYR A 336 -2.84 -20.72 -34.55
CA TYR A 336 -4.24 -20.67 -34.14
C TYR A 336 -4.46 -21.49 -32.88
N GLY A 337 -5.45 -21.10 -32.07
CA GLY A 337 -5.74 -21.79 -30.82
C GLY A 337 -6.96 -21.24 -30.11
N VAL A 338 -7.31 -21.88 -29.03
CA VAL A 338 -8.41 -21.50 -28.13
C VAL A 338 -7.88 -21.48 -26.71
N ARG A 339 -8.29 -20.48 -25.94
CA ARG A 339 -8.04 -20.36 -24.50
C ARG A 339 -9.37 -20.14 -23.80
N ILE A 340 -9.57 -20.83 -22.70
CA ILE A 340 -10.72 -20.68 -21.81
C ILE A 340 -10.19 -20.27 -20.45
N GLU A 341 -10.85 -19.28 -19.85
CA GLU A 341 -10.55 -18.80 -18.50
C GLU A 341 -11.81 -18.76 -17.65
N GLN A 342 -11.68 -19.17 -16.41
CA GLN A 342 -12.70 -19.07 -15.39
C GLN A 342 -12.14 -18.31 -14.20
N ILE A 343 -12.84 -17.26 -13.79
CA ILE A 343 -12.51 -16.47 -12.61
C ILE A 343 -13.67 -16.56 -11.64
N SER A 344 -13.37 -16.87 -10.39
CA SER A 344 -14.31 -16.83 -9.28
C SER A 344 -13.77 -15.93 -8.20
N MET A 345 -14.58 -14.97 -7.76
CA MET A 345 -14.25 -14.04 -6.69
C MET A 345 -15.23 -14.20 -5.55
N PHE A 346 -14.71 -14.31 -4.34
CA PHE A 346 -15.47 -14.34 -3.10
C PHE A 346 -14.99 -13.20 -2.23
N TYR A 347 -15.92 -12.46 -1.71
CA TYR A 347 -15.70 -11.36 -0.82
C TYR A 347 -16.53 -11.56 0.43
N THR A 348 -15.93 -11.35 1.59
CA THR A 348 -16.63 -11.38 2.87
C THR A 348 -16.27 -10.13 3.62
N GLY A 349 -17.23 -9.30 3.89
CA GLY A 349 -17.12 -8.06 4.64
C GLY A 349 -18.47 -7.72 5.24
N GLU A 350 -18.52 -6.66 5.98
CA GLU A 350 -19.76 -6.12 6.54
C GLU A 350 -20.00 -4.73 5.95
N ASN A 351 -21.24 -4.35 5.81
CA ASN A 351 -21.59 -2.97 5.51
C ASN A 351 -21.58 -2.12 6.80
N ASN A 352 -21.79 -0.83 6.67
CA ASN A 352 -21.80 0.08 7.82
C ASN A 352 -22.91 -0.21 8.86
N THR A 353 -23.89 -1.03 8.50
CA THR A 353 -24.95 -1.50 9.38
C THR A 353 -24.65 -2.85 10.04
N GLY A 354 -23.48 -3.44 9.76
CA GLY A 354 -23.06 -4.73 10.31
C GLY A 354 -23.68 -5.94 9.60
N SER A 355 -24.26 -5.75 8.42
CA SER A 355 -24.76 -6.87 7.61
C SER A 355 -23.63 -7.44 6.74
N ILE A 356 -23.50 -8.78 6.72
CA ILE A 356 -22.53 -9.48 5.87
C ILE A 356 -22.88 -9.25 4.39
N VAL A 357 -21.89 -8.89 3.61
CA VAL A 357 -21.99 -8.63 2.16
C VAL A 357 -21.09 -9.59 1.38
#